data_1a866d2faea5a07a159f09870f213f14
#
_entry.id   1a866d2faea5a07a159f09870f213f14
#
_cell.length_a   1.000
_cell.length_b   1.000
_cell.length_c   1.000
_cell.angle_alpha   90.00
_cell.angle_beta   90.00
_cell.angle_gamma   90.00
#
_symmetry.space_group_name_H-M   'P 1'
#
loop_
_entity.id
_entity.type
_entity.pdbx_description
1 polymer ?
#
loop_
_entity_poly.entity_id
_entity_poly.type
_entity_poly.pdbx_seq_one_letter_code
_entity_poly.pdbx_strand_id
1 'polypeptide(L)'
;IVLKDKNERNYKIQNMISKFQLDAVKDVKAKHLSGGQRKKCSIAMALLSNPKIILMDEPFQGLDIISTRDLQETIVNLQTEDNSRSCIISDHAARDLLAISDKAIILANKKIVAEGKPLDILNDKKAISLYFGDNFKIN
;
A
#
# COMPACT_ATOMS: atom_id res chain seq x y z
N ILE A 1 13.93 16.57 -5.59
CA ILE A 1 13.44 17.84 -6.19
C ILE A 1 13.29 18.84 -5.04
N VAL A 2 14.19 19.81 -4.95
CA VAL A 2 14.04 20.91 -3.97
C VAL A 2 13.17 21.96 -4.65
N LEU A 3 11.90 22.03 -4.25
CA LEU A 3 11.02 23.13 -4.66
C LEU A 3 11.53 24.42 -4.04
N LYS A 4 12.02 25.33 -4.87
CA LYS A 4 12.58 26.63 -4.42
C LYS A 4 11.49 27.60 -3.99
N ASP A 5 10.28 27.50 -4.61
CA ASP A 5 9.16 28.37 -4.27
C ASP A 5 8.39 27.81 -3.06
N LYS A 6 8.29 28.66 -2.01
CA LYS A 6 7.55 28.34 -0.78
C LYS A 6 6.05 28.16 -1.03
N ASN A 7 5.47 28.92 -1.95
CA ASN A 7 4.04 28.86 -2.26
C ASN A 7 3.71 27.58 -3.00
N GLU A 8 4.50 27.19 -4.00
CA GLU A 8 4.35 25.93 -4.72
C GLU A 8 4.49 24.73 -3.77
N ARG A 9 5.47 24.76 -2.88
CA ARG A 9 5.65 23.72 -1.87
C ARG A 9 4.45 23.59 -0.95
N ASN A 10 3.95 24.71 -0.43
CA ASN A 10 2.79 24.71 0.47
C ASN A 10 1.54 24.20 -0.25
N TYR A 11 1.33 24.60 -1.50
CA TYR A 11 0.22 24.10 -2.31
C TYR A 11 0.27 22.58 -2.48
N LYS A 12 1.43 22.01 -2.83
CA LYS A 12 1.60 20.56 -2.97
C LYS A 12 1.36 19.83 -1.65
N ILE A 13 1.83 20.37 -0.53
CA ILE A 13 1.61 19.80 0.81
C ILE A 13 0.11 19.79 1.14
N GLN A 14 -0.60 20.90 0.94
CA GLN A 14 -2.03 20.98 1.23
C GLN A 14 -2.83 20.00 0.36
N ASN A 15 -2.50 19.90 -0.92
CA ASN A 15 -3.12 18.91 -1.81
C ASN A 15 -2.91 17.48 -1.34
N MET A 16 -1.71 17.12 -0.86
CA MET A 16 -1.47 15.79 -0.30
C MET A 16 -2.24 15.56 1.00
N ILE A 17 -2.32 16.54 1.89
CA ILE A 17 -3.10 16.45 3.13
C ILE A 17 -4.57 16.15 2.81
N SER A 18 -5.19 16.92 1.92
CA SER A 18 -6.60 16.71 1.54
C SER A 18 -6.80 15.40 0.79
N LYS A 19 -5.93 15.07 -0.16
CA LYS A 19 -5.99 13.82 -0.92
C LYS A 19 -5.98 12.58 -0.04
N PHE A 20 -5.17 12.59 1.03
CA PHE A 20 -5.06 11.49 1.98
C PHE A 20 -6.00 11.59 3.18
N GLN A 21 -6.93 12.56 3.15
CA GLN A 21 -7.91 12.81 4.22
C GLN A 21 -7.26 13.03 5.59
N LEU A 22 -6.18 13.81 5.60
CA LEU A 22 -5.41 14.13 6.80
C LEU A 22 -5.73 15.53 7.37
N ASP A 23 -6.72 16.24 6.80
CA ASP A 23 -7.06 17.63 7.17
C ASP A 23 -7.36 17.77 8.66
N ALA A 24 -8.10 16.84 9.25
CA ALA A 24 -8.45 16.86 10.67
C ALA A 24 -7.25 16.67 11.61
N VAL A 25 -6.14 16.16 11.10
CA VAL A 25 -4.96 15.80 11.90
C VAL A 25 -3.67 16.49 11.44
N LYS A 26 -3.76 17.43 10.49
CA LYS A 26 -2.60 18.11 9.89
C LYS A 26 -1.68 18.79 10.91
N ASP A 27 -2.23 19.27 12.03
CA ASP A 27 -1.49 19.95 13.09
C ASP A 27 -1.16 19.02 14.27
N VAL A 28 -1.52 17.73 14.17
CA VAL A 28 -1.22 16.72 15.20
C VAL A 28 0.18 16.17 15.01
N LYS A 29 0.94 16.03 16.10
CA LYS A 29 2.27 15.42 16.05
C LYS A 29 2.17 13.97 15.59
N ALA A 30 3.07 13.53 14.71
CA ALA A 30 3.07 12.18 14.10
C ALA A 30 2.96 11.03 15.12
N LYS A 31 3.53 11.19 16.31
CA LYS A 31 3.45 10.20 17.40
C LYS A 31 2.02 9.98 17.96
N HIS A 32 1.12 10.91 17.73
CA HIS A 32 -0.28 10.86 18.20
C HIS A 32 -1.26 10.48 17.10
N LEU A 33 -0.79 10.24 15.87
CA LEU A 33 -1.59 9.75 14.77
C LEU A 33 -1.96 8.27 15.00
N SER A 34 -3.14 7.85 14.53
CA SER A 34 -3.49 6.43 14.45
C SER A 34 -2.54 5.68 13.50
N GLY A 35 -2.54 4.34 13.55
CA GLY A 35 -1.74 3.50 12.65
C GLY A 35 -2.02 3.83 11.17
N GLY A 36 -3.30 3.87 10.77
CA GLY A 36 -3.72 4.21 9.41
C GLY A 36 -3.33 5.61 8.99
N GLN A 37 -3.56 6.61 9.85
CA GLN A 37 -3.16 8.00 9.58
C GLN A 37 -1.64 8.13 9.40
N ARG A 38 -0.86 7.41 10.17
CA ARG A 38 0.62 7.37 10.06
C ARG A 38 1.07 6.77 8.73
N LYS A 39 0.46 5.64 8.32
CA LYS A 39 0.74 5.00 7.02
C LYS A 39 0.38 5.94 5.86
N LYS A 40 -0.82 6.53 5.88
CA LYS A 40 -1.24 7.53 4.88
C LYS A 40 -0.28 8.73 4.81
N CYS A 41 0.13 9.26 5.95
CA CYS A 41 1.08 10.37 6.02
C CYS A 41 2.43 9.98 5.38
N SER A 42 2.95 8.79 5.66
CA SER A 42 4.20 8.30 5.06
C SER A 42 4.10 8.17 3.53
N ILE A 43 2.98 7.65 3.01
CA ILE A 43 2.75 7.55 1.56
C ILE A 43 2.62 8.95 0.94
N ALA A 44 1.86 9.85 1.56
CA ALA A 44 1.72 11.24 1.11
C ALA A 44 3.08 11.95 1.01
N MET A 45 3.95 11.76 1.99
CA MET A 45 5.32 12.31 1.98
C MET A 45 6.16 11.74 0.83
N ALA A 46 6.10 10.43 0.59
CA ALA A 46 6.81 9.79 -0.52
C ALA A 46 6.35 10.35 -1.88
N LEU A 47 5.06 10.61 -2.03
CA LEU A 47 4.45 11.14 -3.26
C LEU A 47 4.80 12.59 -3.58
N LEU A 48 5.25 13.39 -2.60
CA LEU A 48 5.67 14.77 -2.86
C LEU A 48 6.79 14.87 -3.90
N SER A 49 7.62 13.83 -4.03
CA SER A 49 8.66 13.74 -5.06
C SER A 49 8.18 13.26 -6.43
N ASN A 50 6.88 12.93 -6.55
CA ASN A 50 6.26 12.36 -7.75
C ASN A 50 6.99 11.13 -8.30
N PRO A 51 7.19 10.07 -7.50
CA PRO A 51 7.92 8.87 -7.91
C PRO A 51 7.12 8.06 -8.93
N LYS A 52 7.83 7.38 -9.84
CA LYS A 52 7.23 6.39 -10.76
C LYS A 52 7.04 5.03 -10.10
N ILE A 53 7.86 4.71 -9.12
CA ILE A 53 7.81 3.45 -8.37
C ILE A 53 7.72 3.77 -6.88
N ILE A 54 6.75 3.18 -6.20
CA ILE A 54 6.58 3.27 -4.75
C ILE A 54 6.81 1.87 -4.16
N LEU A 55 7.73 1.78 -3.21
CA LEU A 55 7.99 0.56 -2.46
C LEU A 55 7.34 0.68 -1.08
N MET A 56 6.53 -0.30 -0.70
CA MET A 56 5.87 -0.35 0.60
C MET A 56 6.16 -1.69 1.27
N ASP A 57 6.72 -1.61 2.46
CA ASP A 57 7.03 -2.77 3.29
C ASP A 57 6.04 -2.85 4.45
N GLU A 58 5.31 -3.96 4.52
CA GLU A 58 4.28 -4.26 5.51
C GLU A 58 3.28 -3.10 5.77
N PRO A 59 2.65 -2.52 4.72
CA PRO A 59 1.78 -1.36 4.91
C PRO A 59 0.52 -1.69 5.73
N PHE A 60 0.04 -2.94 5.72
CA PHE A 60 -1.18 -3.34 6.44
C PHE A 60 -0.91 -3.79 7.88
N GLN A 61 0.36 -3.96 8.27
CA GLN A 61 0.72 -4.43 9.60
C GLN A 61 0.19 -3.50 10.70
N GLY A 62 -0.51 -4.09 11.68
CA GLY A 62 -1.01 -3.39 12.86
C GLY A 62 -2.21 -2.47 12.60
N LEU A 63 -2.87 -2.60 11.46
CA LEU A 63 -4.10 -1.89 11.14
C LEU A 63 -5.33 -2.75 11.51
N ASP A 64 -6.40 -2.08 11.91
CA ASP A 64 -7.73 -2.69 11.99
C ASP A 64 -8.34 -2.86 10.59
N ILE A 65 -9.44 -3.61 10.49
CA ILE A 65 -10.10 -3.95 9.22
C ILE A 65 -10.51 -2.69 8.43
N ILE A 66 -11.02 -1.66 9.11
CA ILE A 66 -11.49 -0.43 8.48
C ILE A 66 -10.31 0.35 7.91
N SER A 67 -9.25 0.52 8.73
CA SER A 67 -8.02 1.19 8.32
C SER A 67 -7.30 0.46 7.18
N THR A 68 -7.35 -0.87 7.17
CA THR A 68 -6.78 -1.69 6.08
C THR A 68 -7.50 -1.42 4.76
N ARG A 69 -8.84 -1.47 4.75
CA ARG A 69 -9.65 -1.18 3.54
C ARG A 69 -9.42 0.23 3.02
N ASP A 70 -9.42 1.22 3.91
CA ASP A 70 -9.18 2.60 3.57
C ASP A 70 -7.77 2.81 2.96
N LEU A 71 -6.77 2.10 3.46
CA LEU A 71 -5.43 2.12 2.88
C LEU A 71 -5.37 1.39 1.53
N GLN A 72 -6.07 0.26 1.37
CA GLN A 72 -6.20 -0.46 0.10
C GLN A 72 -6.80 0.44 -0.99
N GLU A 73 -7.92 1.11 -0.71
CA GLU A 73 -8.54 2.09 -1.63
C GLU A 73 -7.57 3.22 -1.98
N THR A 74 -6.85 3.72 -0.99
CA THR A 74 -5.82 4.75 -1.20
C THR A 74 -4.75 4.29 -2.18
N ILE A 75 -4.23 3.06 -2.02
CA ILE A 75 -3.18 2.50 -2.89
C ILE A 75 -3.69 2.28 -4.32
N VAL A 76 -4.90 1.72 -4.47
CA VAL A 76 -5.51 1.50 -5.79
C VAL A 76 -5.71 2.85 -6.51
N ASN A 77 -6.19 3.87 -5.81
CA ASN A 77 -6.39 5.21 -6.38
C ASN A 77 -5.08 5.86 -6.86
N LEU A 78 -3.93 5.56 -6.23
CA LEU A 78 -2.64 6.07 -6.71
C LEU A 78 -2.26 5.59 -8.11
N GLN A 79 -2.64 4.37 -8.47
CA GLN A 79 -2.39 3.81 -9.79
C GLN A 79 -3.40 4.29 -10.82
N THR A 80 -4.70 4.36 -10.45
CA THR A 80 -5.75 4.81 -11.36
C THR A 80 -5.59 6.29 -11.75
N GLU A 81 -5.07 7.13 -10.87
CA GLU A 81 -4.78 8.54 -11.15
C GLU A 81 -3.56 8.76 -12.04
N ASP A 82 -2.58 7.87 -11.99
CA ASP A 82 -1.37 7.93 -12.80
C ASP A 82 -0.96 6.52 -13.23
N ASN A 83 -1.44 6.08 -14.38
CA ASN A 83 -1.14 4.75 -14.96
C ASN A 83 0.35 4.50 -15.23
N SER A 84 1.20 5.54 -15.15
CA SER A 84 2.64 5.40 -15.28
C SER A 84 3.33 5.05 -13.95
N ARG A 85 2.57 5.02 -12.84
CA ARG A 85 3.07 4.71 -11.50
C ARG A 85 2.87 3.23 -11.20
N SER A 86 3.86 2.64 -10.56
CA SER A 86 3.82 1.26 -10.05
C SER A 86 4.02 1.24 -8.55
N CYS A 87 3.25 0.38 -7.86
CA CYS A 87 3.42 0.09 -6.44
C CYS A 87 3.96 -1.34 -6.28
N ILE A 88 5.04 -1.50 -5.55
CA ILE A 88 5.56 -2.80 -5.13
C ILE A 88 5.37 -2.91 -3.63
N ILE A 89 4.64 -3.92 -3.19
CA ILE A 89 4.22 -4.07 -1.80
C ILE A 89 4.66 -5.43 -1.30
N SER A 90 5.34 -5.47 -0.16
CA SER A 90 5.57 -6.68 0.62
C SER A 90 4.68 -6.67 1.85
N ASP A 91 3.96 -7.76 2.11
CA ASP A 91 3.15 -7.91 3.32
C ASP A 91 2.90 -9.39 3.59
N HIS A 92 2.70 -9.74 4.86
CA HIS A 92 2.29 -11.09 5.27
C HIS A 92 0.75 -11.25 5.32
N ALA A 93 0.01 -10.16 5.26
CA ALA A 93 -1.45 -10.15 5.13
C ALA A 93 -1.88 -10.49 3.70
N ALA A 94 -1.66 -11.75 3.29
CA ALA A 94 -1.79 -12.17 1.89
C ALA A 94 -3.16 -11.88 1.28
N ARG A 95 -4.27 -12.02 2.04
CA ARG A 95 -5.61 -11.71 1.53
C ARG A 95 -5.75 -10.24 1.16
N ASP A 96 -5.27 -9.37 2.04
CA ASP A 96 -5.36 -7.92 1.86
C ASP A 96 -4.51 -7.48 0.68
N LEU A 97 -3.31 -8.08 0.52
CA LEU A 97 -2.41 -7.80 -0.59
C LEU A 97 -2.98 -8.27 -1.94
N LEU A 98 -3.46 -9.52 -2.01
CA LEU A 98 -4.00 -10.10 -3.22
C LEU A 98 -5.28 -9.39 -3.69
N ALA A 99 -6.05 -8.82 -2.78
CA ALA A 99 -7.27 -8.08 -3.11
C ALA A 99 -7.04 -6.83 -3.97
N ILE A 100 -5.84 -6.25 -3.92
CA ILE A 100 -5.50 -5.01 -4.63
C ILE A 100 -4.37 -5.17 -5.66
N SER A 101 -3.83 -6.37 -5.82
CA SER A 101 -2.68 -6.61 -6.69
C SER A 101 -3.11 -7.00 -8.10
N ASP A 102 -2.44 -6.46 -9.11
CA ASP A 102 -2.55 -6.94 -10.50
C ASP A 102 -1.73 -8.21 -10.71
N LYS A 103 -0.61 -8.30 -10.00
CA LYS A 103 0.33 -9.43 -10.04
C LYS A 103 0.94 -9.63 -8.66
N ALA A 104 1.12 -10.87 -8.27
CA ALA A 104 1.75 -11.22 -7.01
C ALA A 104 2.85 -12.27 -7.18
N ILE A 105 3.78 -12.28 -6.25
CA ILE A 105 4.89 -13.22 -6.16
C ILE A 105 4.92 -13.76 -4.73
N ILE A 106 4.95 -15.08 -4.59
CA ILE A 106 5.15 -15.73 -3.29
C ILE A 106 6.61 -16.13 -3.15
N LEU A 107 7.24 -15.62 -2.10
CA LEU A 107 8.60 -15.97 -1.72
C LEU A 107 8.58 -16.90 -0.50
N ALA A 108 9.15 -18.08 -0.65
CA ALA A 108 9.38 -19.01 0.46
C ALA A 108 10.72 -19.72 0.28
N ASN A 109 11.41 -20.00 1.39
CA ASN A 109 12.70 -20.68 1.39
C ASN A 109 13.74 -20.03 0.44
N LYS A 110 13.77 -18.71 0.37
CA LYS A 110 14.68 -17.90 -0.50
C LYS A 110 14.47 -18.13 -2.00
N LYS A 111 13.28 -18.61 -2.41
CA LYS A 111 12.92 -18.88 -3.81
C LYS A 111 11.54 -18.33 -4.12
N ILE A 112 11.30 -18.01 -5.39
CA ILE A 112 9.96 -17.77 -5.90
C ILE A 112 9.26 -19.11 -5.99
N VAL A 113 8.14 -19.24 -5.28
CA VAL A 113 7.32 -20.45 -5.23
C VAL A 113 6.17 -20.36 -6.22
N ALA A 114 5.56 -19.18 -6.33
CA ALA A 114 4.50 -18.90 -7.28
C ALA A 114 4.58 -17.45 -7.73
N GLU A 115 4.15 -17.20 -8.97
CA GLU A 115 4.10 -15.88 -9.59
C GLU A 115 2.95 -15.85 -10.59
N GLY A 116 2.12 -14.82 -10.56
CA GLY A 116 0.99 -14.67 -11.48
C GLY A 116 -0.05 -13.67 -11.00
N LYS A 117 -1.21 -13.70 -11.63
CA LYS A 117 -2.38 -12.96 -11.15
C LYS A 117 -2.89 -13.55 -9.83
N PRO A 118 -3.53 -12.75 -8.98
CA PRO A 118 -4.08 -13.24 -7.70
C PRO A 118 -4.87 -14.54 -7.81
N LEU A 119 -5.77 -14.65 -8.79
CA LEU A 119 -6.57 -15.84 -9.00
C LEU A 119 -5.74 -17.09 -9.38
N ASP A 120 -4.66 -16.92 -10.14
CA ASP A 120 -3.78 -18.02 -10.53
C ASP A 120 -3.04 -18.56 -9.29
N ILE A 121 -2.54 -17.64 -8.45
CA ILE A 121 -1.86 -17.99 -7.19
C ILE A 121 -2.79 -18.68 -6.22
N LEU A 122 -4.03 -18.23 -6.11
CA LEU A 122 -5.05 -18.78 -5.23
C LEU A 122 -5.54 -20.16 -5.69
N ASN A 123 -5.25 -20.57 -6.93
CA ASN A 123 -5.52 -21.90 -7.48
C ASN A 123 -4.26 -22.78 -7.55
N ASP A 124 -3.08 -22.25 -7.24
CA ASP A 124 -1.82 -23.02 -7.23
C ASP A 124 -1.72 -23.85 -5.94
N LYS A 125 -1.77 -25.18 -6.08
CA LYS A 125 -1.69 -26.12 -4.96
C LYS A 125 -0.40 -25.97 -4.15
N LYS A 126 0.73 -25.63 -4.79
CA LYS A 126 2.01 -25.41 -4.09
C LYS A 126 1.98 -24.12 -3.28
N ALA A 127 1.44 -23.04 -3.85
CA ALA A 127 1.26 -21.79 -3.15
C ALA A 127 0.35 -21.96 -1.93
N ILE A 128 -0.77 -22.70 -2.10
CA ILE A 128 -1.72 -22.97 -1.02
C ILE A 128 -1.03 -23.74 0.12
N SER A 129 -0.39 -24.86 -0.17
CA SER A 129 0.19 -25.71 0.87
C SER A 129 1.37 -25.08 1.60
N LEU A 130 2.20 -24.28 0.89
CA LEU A 130 3.42 -23.71 1.45
C LEU A 130 3.22 -22.37 2.18
N TYR A 131 2.22 -21.60 1.78
CA TYR A 131 2.03 -20.24 2.30
C TYR A 131 0.71 -20.07 3.05
N PHE A 132 -0.37 -20.61 2.54
CA PHE A 132 -1.71 -20.43 3.10
C PHE A 132 -2.13 -21.55 4.07
N GLY A 133 -1.46 -22.72 3.98
CA GLY A 133 -1.85 -23.94 4.69
C GLY A 133 -3.06 -24.63 4.05
N ASP A 134 -3.21 -25.93 4.31
CA ASP A 134 -4.20 -26.80 3.66
C ASP A 134 -5.67 -26.40 3.92
N ASN A 135 -5.94 -25.58 4.92
CA ASN A 135 -7.27 -25.11 5.31
C ASN A 135 -7.64 -23.73 4.74
N PHE A 136 -6.84 -23.16 3.86
CA PHE A 136 -7.13 -21.86 3.27
C PHE A 136 -8.30 -21.93 2.30
N LYS A 137 -9.41 -21.31 2.66
CA LYS A 137 -10.58 -21.12 1.78
C LYS A 137 -10.76 -19.64 1.51
N ILE A 138 -10.97 -19.33 0.24
CA ILE A 138 -11.44 -18.02 -0.19
C ILE A 138 -12.96 -18.08 -0.09
N ASN A 139 -13.51 -17.33 0.85
CA ASN A 139 -14.95 -17.05 0.89
C ASN A 139 -15.22 -15.79 0.10
#